data_9877b169f129216f615f269afe007b49
#
_entry.id   9877b169f129216f615f269afe007b49
#
_cell.length_a   1.000
_cell.length_b   1.000
_cell.length_c   1.000
_cell.angle_alpha   90.00
_cell.angle_beta   90.00
_cell.angle_gamma   90.00
#
_symmetry.space_group_name_H-M   'P 1'
#
loop_
_entity.id
_entity.type
_entity.pdbx_description
1 polymer ?
#
loop_
_entity_poly.entity_id
_entity_poly.type
_entity_poly.pdbx_seq_one_letter_code
_entity_poly.pdbx_strand_id
1 'polypeptide(L)'
;CYFQLDDKTTLLPENVKKSPYKGQPRALANCTELEGDATPYDKLVKVHWYDSILTKKAVMTSGIAEDEALYGNDPVEILDTWVTVVEDGYLTPQFAAMFSDLRIPHYINLVMGVDPENPYVLELRHDAKGDYQMCTRRTGLVAFDITDLPDTEGETVKLVVKYKGFSNSEKSYSFDYCTGGVKTQNRALSSDVDTSLDLK
;
A
#
# COMPACT_ATOMS: atom_id res chain seq x y z
N CYS A 1 -17.12 9.47 -13.38
CA CYS A 1 -16.25 8.85 -12.38
C CYS A 1 -16.74 7.44 -12.12
N TYR A 2 -15.87 6.48 -12.05
CA TYR A 2 -16.16 5.10 -11.66
C TYR A 2 -15.00 4.59 -10.79
N PHE A 3 -15.27 3.55 -10.02
CA PHE A 3 -14.22 2.79 -9.31
C PHE A 3 -14.02 1.46 -10.01
N GLN A 4 -12.82 0.95 -9.97
CA GLN A 4 -12.51 -0.41 -10.42
C GLN A 4 -11.94 -1.17 -9.21
N LEU A 5 -12.54 -2.32 -8.93
CA LEU A 5 -12.03 -3.25 -7.94
C LEU A 5 -10.83 -4.03 -8.51
N ASP A 6 -10.09 -4.68 -7.65
CA ASP A 6 -8.90 -5.46 -8.05
C ASP A 6 -9.26 -6.67 -8.91
N ASP A 7 -10.49 -7.19 -8.80
CA ASP A 7 -11.06 -8.24 -9.68
C ASP A 7 -11.57 -7.71 -11.03
N LYS A 8 -11.27 -6.44 -11.36
CA LYS A 8 -11.72 -5.72 -12.56
C LYS A 8 -13.19 -5.34 -12.58
N THR A 9 -13.98 -5.70 -11.56
CA THR A 9 -15.38 -5.24 -11.44
C THR A 9 -15.43 -3.72 -11.40
N THR A 10 -16.26 -3.12 -12.22
CA THR A 10 -16.43 -1.67 -12.30
C THR A 10 -17.69 -1.22 -11.57
N LEU A 11 -17.52 -0.17 -10.76
CA LEU A 11 -18.58 0.39 -9.93
C LEU A 11 -18.96 1.80 -10.40
N LEU A 12 -20.24 2.02 -10.67
CA LEU A 12 -20.79 3.35 -10.93
C LEU A 12 -21.32 3.96 -9.64
N PRO A 13 -20.67 4.99 -9.08
CA PRO A 13 -21.19 5.66 -7.90
C PRO A 13 -22.35 6.59 -8.26
N GLU A 14 -23.53 6.39 -7.64
CA GLU A 14 -24.70 7.25 -7.79
C GLU A 14 -24.43 8.69 -7.30
N ASN A 15 -23.73 8.79 -6.17
CA ASN A 15 -23.54 10.04 -5.40
C ASN A 15 -22.17 10.69 -5.56
N VAL A 16 -21.23 10.11 -6.34
CA VAL A 16 -19.90 10.68 -6.59
C VAL A 16 -19.71 10.92 -8.08
N LYS A 17 -19.76 12.18 -8.49
CA LYS A 17 -19.63 12.56 -9.92
C LYS A 17 -18.17 12.81 -10.33
N LYS A 18 -17.30 13.19 -9.39
CA LYS A 18 -15.90 13.55 -9.64
C LYS A 18 -15.06 13.26 -8.42
N SER A 19 -13.91 12.62 -8.61
CA SER A 19 -12.93 12.45 -7.54
C SER A 19 -12.31 13.80 -7.16
N PRO A 20 -12.22 14.15 -5.88
CA PRO A 20 -11.48 15.32 -5.41
C PRO A 20 -9.96 15.08 -5.44
N TYR A 21 -9.53 13.83 -5.48
CA TYR A 21 -8.12 13.45 -5.43
C TYR A 21 -7.50 13.44 -6.83
N LYS A 22 -6.37 14.14 -7.00
CA LYS A 22 -5.64 14.20 -8.26
C LYS A 22 -4.36 13.38 -8.16
N GLY A 23 -4.12 12.53 -9.16
CA GLY A 23 -2.87 11.79 -9.27
C GLY A 23 -2.70 10.62 -8.29
N GLN A 24 -3.75 10.26 -7.56
CA GLN A 24 -3.77 9.09 -6.68
C GLN A 24 -4.73 8.04 -7.27
N PRO A 25 -4.20 6.95 -7.87
CA PRO A 25 -5.05 5.95 -8.53
C PRO A 25 -5.71 4.97 -7.55
N ARG A 26 -5.20 4.86 -6.31
CA ARG A 26 -5.73 3.95 -5.29
C ARG A 26 -6.53 4.70 -4.24
N ALA A 27 -7.62 4.08 -3.81
CA ALA A 27 -8.47 4.60 -2.73
C ALA A 27 -9.03 3.45 -1.90
N LEU A 28 -9.26 3.72 -0.62
CA LEU A 28 -10.08 2.88 0.24
C LEU A 28 -11.49 3.48 0.25
N ALA A 29 -12.51 2.67 0.01
CA ALA A 29 -13.89 3.14 -0.06
C ALA A 29 -14.85 2.19 0.66
N ASN A 30 -15.88 2.77 1.24
CA ASN A 30 -17.03 2.03 1.78
C ASN A 30 -18.25 2.31 0.89
N CYS A 31 -18.81 1.26 0.31
CA CYS A 31 -19.92 1.35 -0.62
C CYS A 31 -20.99 0.32 -0.30
N THR A 32 -22.25 0.66 -0.64
CA THR A 32 -23.37 -0.30 -0.69
C THR A 32 -23.82 -0.48 -2.12
N GLU A 33 -23.96 -1.72 -2.57
CA GLU A 33 -24.54 -2.05 -3.88
C GLU A 33 -26.02 -1.67 -3.90
N LEU A 34 -26.45 -1.05 -5.00
CA LEU A 34 -27.83 -0.65 -5.25
C LEU A 34 -28.41 -1.45 -6.40
N GLU A 35 -29.72 -1.69 -6.36
CA GLU A 35 -30.45 -2.17 -7.53
C GLU A 35 -30.63 -1.02 -8.54
N GLY A 36 -30.39 -1.27 -9.82
CA GLY A 36 -30.55 -0.28 -10.88
C GLY A 36 -29.65 -0.52 -12.09
N ASP A 37 -29.83 0.33 -13.11
CA ASP A 37 -28.98 0.29 -14.30
C ASP A 37 -27.64 0.99 -14.05
N ALA A 38 -26.58 0.24 -14.17
CA ALA A 38 -25.20 0.74 -14.06
C ALA A 38 -24.50 0.86 -15.41
N THR A 39 -25.17 0.60 -16.54
CA THR A 39 -24.57 0.57 -17.87
C THR A 39 -23.75 1.85 -18.17
N PRO A 40 -22.49 1.76 -18.62
CA PRO A 40 -21.76 0.57 -19.09
C PRO A 40 -20.90 -0.14 -18.01
N TYR A 41 -21.14 0.11 -16.74
CA TYR A 41 -20.41 -0.47 -15.62
C TYR A 41 -21.13 -1.72 -15.07
N ASP A 42 -20.42 -2.48 -14.22
CA ASP A 42 -20.97 -3.76 -13.74
C ASP A 42 -21.98 -3.58 -12.62
N LYS A 43 -21.77 -2.61 -11.72
CA LYS A 43 -22.60 -2.43 -10.53
C LYS A 43 -22.86 -0.96 -10.23
N LEU A 44 -24.09 -0.66 -9.81
CA LEU A 44 -24.45 0.64 -9.24
C LEU A 44 -24.19 0.61 -7.74
N VAL A 45 -23.53 1.65 -7.20
CA VAL A 45 -23.18 1.72 -5.77
C VAL A 45 -23.47 3.10 -5.16
N LYS A 46 -23.80 3.10 -3.87
CA LYS A 46 -23.80 4.29 -3.04
C LYS A 46 -22.52 4.31 -2.21
N VAL A 47 -21.72 5.34 -2.36
CA VAL A 47 -20.50 5.55 -1.61
C VAL A 47 -20.83 6.26 -0.31
N HIS A 48 -20.43 5.69 0.82
CA HIS A 48 -20.58 6.31 2.14
C HIS A 48 -19.40 7.21 2.47
N TRP A 49 -18.19 6.71 2.22
CA TRP A 49 -16.96 7.47 2.30
C TRP A 49 -15.90 6.83 1.41
N TYR A 50 -14.89 7.58 1.05
CA TYR A 50 -13.67 7.10 0.40
C TYR A 50 -12.52 8.07 0.69
N ASP A 51 -11.32 7.49 0.85
CA ASP A 51 -10.08 8.21 1.05
C ASP A 51 -9.03 7.76 0.03
N SER A 52 -8.26 8.70 -0.50
CA SER A 52 -7.16 8.34 -1.38
C SER A 52 -6.03 7.71 -0.57
N ILE A 53 -5.43 6.67 -1.13
CA ILE A 53 -4.19 6.09 -0.60
C ILE A 53 -3.03 6.76 -1.31
N LEU A 54 -2.07 7.31 -0.53
CA LEU A 54 -0.82 7.79 -1.11
C LEU A 54 -0.22 6.69 -1.99
N THR A 55 -0.08 6.96 -3.28
CA THR A 55 0.44 6.00 -4.24
C THR A 55 1.78 6.46 -4.76
N LYS A 56 2.79 5.60 -4.65
CA LYS A 56 4.17 5.86 -5.06
C LYS A 56 4.64 4.72 -5.96
N LYS A 57 5.58 5.00 -6.84
CA LYS A 57 6.30 3.96 -7.56
C LYS A 57 7.37 3.36 -6.64
N ALA A 58 7.50 2.04 -6.66
CA ALA A 58 8.66 1.38 -6.07
C ALA A 58 9.93 1.79 -6.82
N VAL A 59 11.06 1.89 -6.12
CA VAL A 59 12.32 2.38 -6.69
C VAL A 59 13.33 1.25 -6.79
N MET A 60 14.21 1.31 -7.77
CA MET A 60 15.33 0.37 -7.87
C MET A 60 16.43 0.73 -6.88
N THR A 61 17.04 -0.28 -6.30
CA THR A 61 18.21 -0.10 -5.42
C THR A 61 19.35 0.60 -6.16
N SER A 62 20.04 1.47 -5.42
CA SER A 62 21.30 2.08 -5.85
C SER A 62 22.49 1.50 -5.09
N GLY A 63 22.24 0.55 -4.18
CA GLY A 63 23.20 -0.03 -3.24
C GLY A 63 22.78 0.23 -1.79
N ILE A 64 23.19 -0.63 -0.87
CA ILE A 64 22.73 -0.59 0.53
C ILE A 64 23.01 0.77 1.19
N ALA A 65 24.22 1.30 1.02
CA ALA A 65 24.63 2.56 1.65
C ALA A 65 23.91 3.77 1.02
N GLU A 66 23.75 3.76 -0.29
CA GLU A 66 23.03 4.80 -1.03
C GLU A 66 21.54 4.79 -0.71
N ASP A 67 20.93 3.61 -0.63
CA ASP A 67 19.51 3.46 -0.27
C ASP A 67 19.24 3.92 1.17
N GLU A 68 20.17 3.64 2.10
CA GLU A 68 20.05 4.12 3.48
C GLU A 68 20.17 5.65 3.55
N ALA A 69 21.05 6.25 2.76
CA ALA A 69 21.20 7.70 2.69
C ALA A 69 20.01 8.41 2.04
N LEU A 70 19.37 7.78 1.03
CA LEU A 70 18.26 8.36 0.28
C LEU A 70 16.90 8.13 0.94
N TYR A 71 16.68 6.95 1.50
CA TYR A 71 15.35 6.48 1.93
C TYR A 71 15.27 6.22 3.44
N GLY A 72 16.38 6.36 4.15
CA GLY A 72 16.48 6.10 5.58
C GLY A 72 16.53 4.61 5.93
N ASN A 73 16.66 4.36 7.23
CA ASN A 73 16.62 3.01 7.80
C ASN A 73 16.06 3.08 9.22
N ASP A 74 15.05 3.93 9.42
CA ASP A 74 14.38 4.07 10.70
C ASP A 74 13.35 2.95 10.89
N PRO A 75 13.06 2.57 12.15
CA PRO A 75 12.12 1.49 12.43
C PRO A 75 10.70 1.77 11.94
N VAL A 76 10.08 0.73 11.36
CA VAL A 76 8.68 0.71 10.92
C VAL A 76 8.12 -0.69 11.16
N GLU A 77 6.82 -0.86 11.35
CA GLU A 77 6.18 -2.18 11.43
C GLU A 77 5.14 -2.33 10.33
N ILE A 78 5.19 -3.43 9.59
CA ILE A 78 4.08 -3.82 8.71
C ILE A 78 3.03 -4.51 9.58
N LEU A 79 1.78 -4.11 9.43
CA LEU A 79 0.66 -4.63 10.20
C LEU A 79 -0.07 -5.71 9.39
N ASP A 80 -0.27 -6.88 10.01
CA ASP A 80 -1.06 -7.95 9.41
C ASP A 80 -2.56 -7.64 9.53
N THR A 81 -3.05 -6.87 8.56
CA THR A 81 -4.45 -6.46 8.48
C THR A 81 -5.04 -6.78 7.11
N TRP A 82 -6.35 -6.70 6.97
CA TRP A 82 -7.04 -6.99 5.72
C TRP A 82 -6.68 -6.02 4.57
N VAL A 83 -6.18 -4.82 4.89
CA VAL A 83 -5.71 -3.84 3.89
C VAL A 83 -4.24 -4.01 3.51
N THR A 84 -3.50 -4.89 4.20
CA THR A 84 -2.12 -5.23 3.84
C THR A 84 -2.15 -6.32 2.78
N VAL A 85 -2.12 -5.91 1.52
CA VAL A 85 -2.38 -6.78 0.36
C VAL A 85 -1.46 -6.50 -0.81
N VAL A 86 -1.34 -7.49 -1.70
CA VAL A 86 -0.75 -7.33 -3.02
C VAL A 86 -1.81 -7.68 -4.06
N GLU A 87 -2.21 -6.71 -4.85
CA GLU A 87 -3.25 -6.89 -5.87
C GLU A 87 -3.14 -5.81 -6.95
N ASP A 88 -3.55 -6.17 -8.17
CA ASP A 88 -3.60 -5.31 -9.36
C ASP A 88 -2.30 -4.53 -9.64
N GLY A 89 -1.13 -5.14 -9.36
CA GLY A 89 0.18 -4.50 -9.57
C GLY A 89 0.60 -3.52 -8.48
N TYR A 90 -0.11 -3.53 -7.35
CA TYR A 90 0.23 -2.71 -6.18
C TYR A 90 0.47 -3.56 -4.95
N LEU A 91 1.49 -3.17 -4.18
CA LEU A 91 1.66 -3.59 -2.79
C LEU A 91 1.15 -2.48 -1.88
N THR A 92 0.14 -2.79 -1.08
CA THR A 92 -0.48 -1.83 -0.15
C THR A 92 -0.28 -2.30 1.29
N PRO A 93 0.83 -1.96 1.97
CA PRO A 93 1.01 -2.25 3.38
C PRO A 93 0.28 -1.22 4.25
N GLN A 94 -0.44 -1.69 5.26
CA GLN A 94 -0.69 -0.89 6.44
C GLN A 94 0.54 -0.97 7.32
N PHE A 95 1.06 0.16 7.74
CA PHE A 95 2.27 0.21 8.57
C PHE A 95 2.06 1.05 9.82
N ALA A 96 2.93 0.88 10.81
CA ALA A 96 3.03 1.74 11.97
C ALA A 96 4.42 2.34 12.06
N ALA A 97 4.47 3.63 12.40
CA ALA A 97 5.70 4.35 12.74
C ALA A 97 5.55 5.11 14.05
N MET A 98 6.68 5.49 14.65
CA MET A 98 6.71 6.23 15.90
C MET A 98 7.02 7.69 15.63
N PHE A 99 6.24 8.59 16.24
CA PHE A 99 6.35 10.04 16.08
C PHE A 99 6.54 10.69 17.44
N SER A 100 7.33 11.74 17.52
CA SER A 100 7.38 12.69 18.62
C SER A 100 6.79 14.04 18.24
N ASP A 101 6.97 14.47 17.01
CA ASP A 101 6.41 15.71 16.46
C ASP A 101 5.72 15.46 15.12
N LEU A 102 4.38 15.54 15.11
CA LEU A 102 3.57 15.34 13.89
C LEU A 102 3.81 16.37 12.78
N ARG A 103 4.55 17.46 13.06
CA ARG A 103 4.95 18.44 12.05
C ARG A 103 6.18 17.99 11.23
N ILE A 104 6.91 17.01 11.72
CA ILE A 104 8.05 16.44 11.01
C ILE A 104 7.51 15.37 10.05
N PRO A 105 7.65 15.55 8.73
CA PRO A 105 7.18 14.57 7.76
C PRO A 105 8.06 13.32 7.80
N HIS A 106 7.44 12.15 7.89
CA HIS A 106 8.11 10.88 7.68
C HIS A 106 7.96 10.43 6.23
N TYR A 107 8.98 9.79 5.70
CA TYR A 107 8.98 9.28 4.33
C TYR A 107 9.06 7.76 4.35
N ILE A 108 8.28 7.14 3.47
CA ILE A 108 8.28 5.70 3.33
C ILE A 108 8.46 5.34 1.86
N ASN A 109 9.35 4.40 1.57
CA ASN A 109 9.69 3.97 0.22
C ASN A 109 9.81 2.45 0.15
N LEU A 110 9.53 1.90 -1.02
CA LEU A 110 9.72 0.49 -1.32
C LEU A 110 10.85 0.36 -2.33
N VAL A 111 11.88 -0.40 -1.99
CA VAL A 111 13.08 -0.60 -2.81
C VAL A 111 13.05 -2.01 -3.40
N MET A 112 13.24 -2.09 -4.73
CA MET A 112 13.33 -3.32 -5.51
C MET A 112 14.79 -3.63 -5.87
N GLY A 113 15.07 -4.90 -6.24
CA GLY A 113 16.40 -5.31 -6.70
C GLY A 113 17.43 -5.40 -5.57
N VAL A 114 16.98 -5.49 -4.32
CA VAL A 114 17.85 -5.62 -3.13
C VAL A 114 18.47 -7.02 -3.01
N ASP A 115 17.92 -8.00 -3.70
CA ASP A 115 18.46 -9.35 -3.82
C ASP A 115 18.73 -9.66 -5.30
N PRO A 116 19.99 -9.81 -5.73
CA PRO A 116 20.33 -10.08 -7.13
C PRO A 116 19.83 -11.42 -7.66
N GLU A 117 19.59 -12.38 -6.77
CA GLU A 117 19.14 -13.74 -7.14
C GLU A 117 17.62 -13.88 -7.11
N ASN A 118 16.91 -13.00 -6.38
CA ASN A 118 15.47 -13.08 -6.25
C ASN A 118 14.80 -11.70 -6.40
N PRO A 119 14.24 -11.36 -7.57
CA PRO A 119 13.61 -10.06 -7.82
C PRO A 119 12.36 -9.80 -6.98
N TYR A 120 11.79 -10.83 -6.37
CA TYR A 120 10.60 -10.72 -5.52
C TYR A 120 10.93 -10.48 -4.04
N VAL A 121 12.20 -10.20 -3.72
CA VAL A 121 12.62 -9.67 -2.41
C VAL A 121 12.73 -8.17 -2.50
N LEU A 122 11.92 -7.47 -1.69
CA LEU A 122 11.83 -6.02 -1.63
C LEU A 122 12.22 -5.53 -0.23
N GLU A 123 12.47 -4.25 -0.09
CA GLU A 123 12.76 -3.64 1.21
C GLU A 123 11.91 -2.39 1.44
N LEU A 124 11.16 -2.37 2.54
CA LEU A 124 10.42 -1.19 2.98
C LEU A 124 11.36 -0.32 3.82
N ARG A 125 11.61 0.89 3.35
CA ARG A 125 12.48 1.89 3.97
C ARG A 125 11.67 3.02 4.57
N HIS A 126 12.08 3.46 5.76
CA HIS A 126 11.46 4.55 6.49
C HIS A 126 12.52 5.57 6.89
N ASP A 127 12.22 6.85 6.66
CA ASP A 127 13.04 7.98 7.07
C ASP A 127 12.20 8.91 7.95
N ALA A 128 12.47 8.89 9.23
CA ALA A 128 11.79 9.70 10.23
C ALA A 128 12.33 11.15 10.31
N LYS A 129 13.30 11.53 9.47
CA LYS A 129 13.91 12.88 9.45
C LYS A 129 14.40 13.37 10.81
N GLY A 130 14.91 12.44 11.61
CA GLY A 130 15.45 12.76 12.94
C GLY A 130 14.40 12.84 14.05
N ASP A 131 13.18 12.42 13.81
CA ASP A 131 12.11 12.32 14.81
C ASP A 131 12.26 11.02 15.64
N TYR A 132 13.28 10.99 16.51
CA TYR A 132 13.69 9.76 17.22
C TYR A 132 13.07 9.55 18.59
N GLN A 133 12.37 10.51 19.13
CA GLN A 133 11.85 10.43 20.52
C GLN A 133 10.54 9.67 20.63
N MET A 134 10.37 8.62 19.96
CA MET A 134 9.33 7.60 19.90
C MET A 134 8.20 7.72 20.94
N CYS A 135 7.38 8.77 20.87
CA CYS A 135 6.34 9.04 21.87
C CYS A 135 4.97 8.49 21.48
N THR A 136 4.63 8.53 20.19
CA THR A 136 3.28 8.19 19.73
C THR A 136 3.34 7.26 18.52
N ARG A 137 2.72 6.08 18.65
CA ARG A 137 2.54 5.16 17.54
C ARG A 137 1.40 5.66 16.65
N ARG A 138 1.66 5.78 15.35
CA ARG A 138 0.67 6.08 14.32
C ARG A 138 0.68 5.00 13.25
N THR A 139 -0.46 4.84 12.60
CA THR A 139 -0.62 3.91 11.48
C THR A 139 -0.95 4.66 10.20
N GLY A 140 -0.54 4.14 9.07
CA GLY A 140 -0.81 4.70 7.75
C GLY A 140 -0.95 3.63 6.69
N LEU A 141 -1.47 4.05 5.55
CA LEU A 141 -1.55 3.25 4.32
C LEU A 141 -0.72 3.93 3.24
N VAL A 142 -0.01 3.12 2.47
CA VAL A 142 0.65 3.54 1.23
C VAL A 142 0.51 2.44 0.21
N ALA A 143 0.28 2.79 -1.05
CA ALA A 143 0.27 1.84 -2.15
C ALA A 143 1.53 2.05 -2.98
N PHE A 144 2.29 0.99 -3.23
CA PHE A 144 3.44 1.01 -4.10
C PHE A 144 3.13 0.31 -5.41
N ASP A 145 3.29 1.03 -6.51
CA ASP A 145 3.29 0.45 -7.85
C ASP A 145 4.53 -0.45 -7.99
N ILE A 146 4.28 -1.74 -8.19
CA ILE A 146 5.29 -2.80 -8.34
C ILE A 146 5.24 -3.45 -9.72
N THR A 147 4.62 -2.78 -10.69
CA THR A 147 4.47 -3.31 -12.06
C THR A 147 5.80 -3.48 -12.81
N ASP A 148 6.89 -2.91 -12.31
CA ASP A 148 8.24 -3.14 -12.84
C ASP A 148 8.87 -4.47 -12.38
N LEU A 149 8.23 -5.23 -11.49
CA LEU A 149 8.67 -6.60 -11.16
C LEU A 149 8.53 -7.52 -12.37
N PRO A 150 9.39 -8.54 -12.50
CA PRO A 150 9.25 -9.52 -13.56
C PRO A 150 7.89 -10.20 -13.54
N ASP A 151 7.40 -10.56 -14.73
CA ASP A 151 6.20 -11.37 -14.88
C ASP A 151 6.43 -12.77 -14.25
N THR A 152 5.45 -13.21 -13.48
CA THR A 152 5.48 -14.54 -12.86
C THR A 152 5.02 -15.66 -13.80
N GLU A 153 4.67 -15.32 -15.06
CA GLU A 153 4.20 -16.27 -16.08
C GLU A 153 3.01 -17.14 -15.62
N GLY A 154 2.17 -16.56 -14.75
CA GLY A 154 1.01 -17.23 -14.18
C GLY A 154 1.30 -18.10 -12.95
N GLU A 155 2.56 -18.23 -12.56
CA GLU A 155 2.95 -18.91 -11.32
C GLU A 155 2.74 -18.05 -10.09
N THR A 156 2.45 -18.68 -8.95
CA THR A 156 2.40 -17.98 -7.67
C THR A 156 3.76 -18.03 -7.00
N VAL A 157 4.38 -16.87 -6.81
CA VAL A 157 5.66 -16.70 -6.12
C VAL A 157 5.48 -16.07 -4.75
N LYS A 158 6.49 -16.20 -3.89
CA LYS A 158 6.53 -15.45 -2.62
C LYS A 158 7.18 -14.10 -2.84
N LEU A 159 6.39 -13.04 -2.70
CA LEU A 159 6.87 -11.67 -2.59
C LEU A 159 7.23 -11.41 -1.13
N VAL A 160 8.49 -11.14 -0.85
CA VAL A 160 9.00 -10.92 0.51
C VAL A 160 9.37 -9.45 0.67
N VAL A 161 8.84 -8.81 1.71
CA VAL A 161 9.17 -7.42 2.05
C VAL A 161 9.97 -7.42 3.34
N LYS A 162 11.24 -7.09 3.25
CA LYS A 162 12.12 -6.89 4.40
C LYS A 162 11.94 -5.48 4.96
N TYR A 163 12.11 -5.30 6.25
CA TYR A 163 12.04 -4.00 6.91
C TYR A 163 12.72 -4.04 8.27
N LYS A 164 13.10 -2.88 8.77
CA LYS A 164 13.62 -2.73 10.13
C LYS A 164 12.47 -2.51 11.09
N GLY A 165 12.23 -3.47 11.99
CA GLY A 165 11.18 -3.39 13.00
C GLY A 165 11.53 -2.50 14.20
N PHE A 166 10.55 -2.25 15.07
CA PHE A 166 10.74 -1.42 16.28
C PHE A 166 11.77 -1.99 17.28
N SER A 167 12.08 -3.29 17.20
CA SER A 167 13.19 -3.91 17.95
C SER A 167 14.58 -3.62 17.37
N ASN A 168 14.68 -2.78 16.34
CA ASN A 168 15.90 -2.54 15.56
C ASN A 168 16.49 -3.80 14.89
N SER A 169 15.67 -4.84 14.72
CA SER A 169 16.03 -6.05 13.98
C SER A 169 15.36 -6.08 12.62
N GLU A 170 15.99 -6.74 11.66
CA GLU A 170 15.38 -7.03 10.38
C GLU A 170 14.19 -7.98 10.58
N LYS A 171 13.09 -7.66 9.95
CA LYS A 171 11.88 -8.46 9.86
C LYS A 171 11.49 -8.63 8.40
N SER A 172 10.58 -9.54 8.14
CA SER A 172 10.00 -9.73 6.81
C SER A 172 8.51 -10.02 6.90
N TYR A 173 7.80 -9.58 5.86
CA TYR A 173 6.40 -9.94 5.61
C TYR A 173 6.30 -10.56 4.22
N SER A 174 5.52 -11.63 4.06
CA SER A 174 5.45 -12.37 2.79
C SER A 174 4.03 -12.41 2.25
N PHE A 175 3.92 -12.25 0.94
CA PHE A 175 2.68 -12.31 0.19
C PHE A 175 2.74 -13.43 -0.86
N ASP A 176 1.59 -14.01 -1.20
CA ASP A 176 1.43 -14.78 -2.43
C ASP A 176 1.21 -13.79 -3.58
N TYR A 177 2.10 -13.80 -4.56
CA TYR A 177 2.09 -12.89 -5.70
C TYR A 177 2.01 -13.64 -7.02
N CYS A 178 1.14 -13.15 -7.91
CA CYS A 178 1.02 -13.62 -9.28
C CYS A 178 0.69 -12.43 -10.17
N THR A 179 1.47 -12.18 -11.21
CA THR A 179 1.23 -11.09 -12.15
C THR A 179 -0.11 -11.28 -12.88
N GLY A 180 -0.96 -10.26 -12.84
CA GLY A 180 -2.31 -10.32 -13.44
C GLY A 180 -3.28 -11.26 -12.71
N GLY A 181 -2.87 -11.87 -11.61
CA GLY A 181 -3.71 -12.73 -10.79
C GLY A 181 -4.53 -11.93 -9.77
N VAL A 182 -5.82 -12.26 -9.66
CA VAL A 182 -6.69 -11.80 -8.58
C VAL A 182 -6.78 -12.91 -7.55
N LYS A 183 -6.08 -12.77 -6.43
CA LYS A 183 -6.36 -13.58 -5.24
C LYS A 183 -7.03 -12.70 -4.20
N THR A 184 -8.35 -12.70 -4.24
CA THR A 184 -9.18 -12.11 -3.20
C THR A 184 -8.99 -12.92 -1.93
N GLN A 185 -8.25 -12.40 -0.97
CA GLN A 185 -8.40 -12.87 0.40
C GLN A 185 -9.67 -12.25 0.94
N ASN A 186 -10.77 -13.01 0.95
CA ASN A 186 -12.00 -12.66 1.65
C ASN A 186 -11.73 -12.67 3.16
N ARG A 187 -11.20 -11.59 3.70
CA ARG A 187 -11.13 -11.33 5.13
C ARG A 187 -12.25 -10.37 5.52
N ALA A 188 -13.03 -10.74 6.50
CA ALA A 188 -14.14 -9.93 7.03
C ALA A 188 -13.65 -8.53 7.46
N LEU A 189 -14.40 -7.52 7.04
CA LEU A 189 -14.18 -6.11 7.35
C LEU A 189 -14.16 -5.87 8.86
N SER A 190 -13.06 -5.40 9.41
CA SER A 190 -13.05 -4.69 10.69
C SER A 190 -13.12 -3.18 10.41
N SER A 191 -13.93 -2.46 11.18
CA SER A 191 -14.29 -1.06 10.93
C SER A 191 -13.22 -0.02 11.29
N ASP A 192 -12.04 -0.42 11.73
CA ASP A 192 -11.07 0.49 12.35
C ASP A 192 -9.77 0.59 11.53
N VAL A 193 -9.86 1.14 10.32
CA VAL A 193 -8.67 1.57 9.56
C VAL A 193 -8.53 3.08 9.69
N ASP A 194 -7.54 3.53 10.45
CA ASP A 194 -7.15 4.92 10.53
C ASP A 194 -6.24 5.26 9.35
N THR A 195 -6.73 6.07 8.41
CA THR A 195 -6.01 6.53 7.21
C THR A 195 -5.38 7.91 7.39
N SER A 196 -5.41 8.46 8.60
CA SER A 196 -5.20 9.90 8.88
C SER A 196 -3.75 10.37 8.96
N LEU A 197 -2.77 9.63 8.43
CA LEU A 197 -1.38 10.12 8.40
C LEU A 197 -1.10 10.98 7.17
N ASP A 198 -0.65 12.22 7.39
CA ASP A 198 -0.02 13.06 6.38
C ASP A 198 1.36 12.48 6.02
N LEU A 199 1.37 11.60 5.04
CA LEU A 199 2.59 11.09 4.41
C LEU A 199 2.92 11.93 3.17
N LYS A 200 4.19 12.19 2.96
CA LYS A 200 4.72 12.85 1.75
C LYS A 200 5.68 11.96 0.99
#